data_0e1535a599c5da407104b88fcb4020aa
#
_entry.id   0e1535a599c5da407104b88fcb4020aa
#
_cell.length_a   1.000
_cell.length_b   1.000
_cell.length_c   1.000
_cell.angle_alpha   90.00
_cell.angle_beta   90.00
_cell.angle_gamma   90.00
#
_symmetry.space_group_name_H-M   'P 1'
#
loop_
_entity.id
_entity.type
_entity.pdbx_description
1 polymer ?
#
loop_
_entity_poly.entity_id
_entity_poly.type
_entity_poly.pdbx_seq_one_letter_code
_entity_poly.pdbx_strand_id
1 'polypeptide(L)'
;MNTAGEGVAQDIIGATKTFCKEHAWVDASKIGCIGASYGGFMTQYLQTVTDIFAAAISHAGISDHTSYWGEGYWGYSYSEVSMANSYPWTDKHLYVEQSPLFNAEKIHTPLLFLHGTDDTNVPVGESIQMFTALKLLGRETAMVLVDGQNHHILEYQKRKQWQNTIFAWFAKWLKGDDTWWKALYDKMPDKKKQSSQVI
;
A
#
# COMPACT_ATOMS: atom_id res chain seq x y z
N MET A 1 18.13 9.14 -9.33
CA MET A 1 18.13 8.95 -7.87
C MET A 1 17.62 10.24 -7.23
N ASN A 2 17.09 10.18 -6.03
CA ASN A 2 16.60 11.34 -5.28
C ASN A 2 15.28 11.94 -5.80
N THR A 3 14.38 11.09 -6.28
CA THR A 3 13.05 11.51 -6.74
C THR A 3 11.93 10.87 -5.93
N ALA A 4 12.25 10.36 -4.72
CA ALA A 4 11.32 9.59 -3.88
C ALA A 4 10.55 8.52 -4.68
N GLY A 5 9.42 8.87 -5.30
CA GLY A 5 8.58 7.95 -6.07
C GLY A 5 8.62 8.13 -7.59
N GLU A 6 8.86 9.35 -8.07
CA GLU A 6 8.59 9.72 -9.46
C GLU A 6 9.38 8.90 -10.50
N GLY A 7 10.69 8.82 -10.37
CA GLY A 7 11.54 8.09 -11.32
C GLY A 7 11.23 6.60 -11.36
N VAL A 8 11.09 5.98 -10.17
CA VAL A 8 10.77 4.55 -10.04
C VAL A 8 9.37 4.24 -10.58
N ALA A 9 8.40 5.14 -10.36
CA ALA A 9 7.05 4.96 -10.91
C ALA A 9 7.06 4.94 -12.44
N GLN A 10 7.82 5.83 -13.08
CA GLN A 10 7.95 5.86 -14.55
C GLN A 10 8.54 4.56 -15.08
N ASP A 11 9.56 4.00 -14.42
CA ASP A 11 10.18 2.73 -14.80
C ASP A 11 9.17 1.57 -14.68
N ILE A 12 8.44 1.48 -13.56
CA ILE A 12 7.43 0.44 -13.35
C ILE A 12 6.30 0.54 -14.37
N ILE A 13 5.78 1.74 -14.60
CA ILE A 13 4.71 1.98 -15.59
C ILE A 13 5.19 1.60 -16.99
N GLY A 14 6.39 2.04 -17.37
CA GLY A 14 6.99 1.73 -18.67
C GLY A 14 7.18 0.24 -18.89
N ALA A 15 7.78 -0.44 -17.90
CA ALA A 15 7.99 -1.89 -17.95
C ALA A 15 6.67 -2.66 -18.02
N THR A 16 5.66 -2.29 -17.21
CA THR A 16 4.34 -2.93 -17.20
C THR A 16 3.65 -2.79 -18.55
N LYS A 17 3.61 -1.58 -19.12
CA LYS A 17 3.00 -1.32 -20.45
C LYS A 17 3.72 -2.09 -21.56
N THR A 18 5.04 -2.12 -21.53
CA THR A 18 5.84 -2.85 -22.53
C THR A 18 5.56 -4.35 -22.43
N PHE A 19 5.57 -4.92 -21.22
CA PHE A 19 5.27 -6.33 -21.00
C PHE A 19 3.87 -6.70 -21.50
N CYS A 20 2.85 -5.92 -21.17
CA CYS A 20 1.49 -6.15 -21.66
C CYS A 20 1.39 -6.10 -23.20
N LYS A 21 2.12 -5.18 -23.83
CA LYS A 21 2.13 -5.05 -25.29
C LYS A 21 2.81 -6.23 -25.98
N GLU A 22 3.88 -6.75 -25.40
CA GLU A 22 4.68 -7.83 -26.00
C GLU A 22 4.09 -9.21 -25.76
N HIS A 23 3.14 -9.37 -24.82
CA HIS A 23 2.59 -10.64 -24.39
C HIS A 23 1.07 -10.70 -24.56
N ALA A 24 0.60 -11.15 -25.71
CA ALA A 24 -0.83 -11.22 -26.07
C ALA A 24 -1.69 -12.11 -25.13
N TRP A 25 -1.08 -12.96 -24.29
CA TRP A 25 -1.77 -13.76 -23.28
C TRP A 25 -2.04 -12.97 -21.98
N VAL A 26 -1.50 -11.76 -21.83
CA VAL A 26 -1.72 -10.88 -20.66
C VAL A 26 -2.98 -10.05 -20.90
N ASP A 27 -3.91 -10.12 -19.97
CA ASP A 27 -5.05 -9.20 -19.92
C ASP A 27 -4.61 -7.90 -19.21
N ALA A 28 -4.31 -6.87 -20.00
CA ALA A 28 -3.86 -5.57 -19.50
C ALA A 28 -4.90 -4.85 -18.60
N SER A 29 -6.17 -5.27 -18.65
CA SER A 29 -7.23 -4.74 -17.77
C SER A 29 -7.26 -5.40 -16.39
N LYS A 30 -6.43 -6.42 -16.15
CA LYS A 30 -6.40 -7.24 -14.92
C LYS A 30 -5.03 -7.31 -14.28
N ILE A 31 -4.29 -6.21 -14.30
CA ILE A 31 -2.98 -6.12 -13.66
C ILE A 31 -3.15 -5.71 -12.20
N GLY A 32 -2.58 -6.50 -11.29
CA GLY A 32 -2.49 -6.15 -9.87
C GLY A 32 -1.14 -5.56 -9.50
N CYS A 33 -1.11 -4.67 -8.52
CA CYS A 33 0.11 -4.08 -7.96
C CYS A 33 0.21 -4.44 -6.47
N ILE A 34 1.39 -4.91 -6.03
CA ILE A 34 1.64 -5.20 -4.62
C ILE A 34 3.07 -4.84 -4.25
N GLY A 35 3.24 -4.27 -3.07
CA GLY A 35 4.56 -3.97 -2.53
C GLY A 35 4.55 -3.85 -1.02
N ALA A 36 5.73 -3.98 -0.42
CA ALA A 36 5.93 -3.87 1.02
C ALA A 36 6.96 -2.80 1.35
N SER A 37 6.81 -2.12 2.49
CA SER A 37 7.73 -1.08 2.96
C SER A 37 7.84 0.06 1.94
N TYR A 38 9.04 0.36 1.42
CA TYR A 38 9.19 1.27 0.27
C TYR A 38 8.34 0.82 -0.93
N GLY A 39 8.23 -0.49 -1.19
CA GLY A 39 7.33 -1.02 -2.22
C GLY A 39 5.85 -0.75 -1.91
N GLY A 40 5.47 -0.71 -0.63
CA GLY A 40 4.13 -0.31 -0.18
C GLY A 40 3.85 1.17 -0.45
N PHE A 41 4.83 2.06 -0.17
CA PHE A 41 4.79 3.46 -0.60
C PHE A 41 4.64 3.56 -2.12
N MET A 42 5.49 2.86 -2.87
CA MET A 42 5.46 2.87 -4.33
C MET A 42 4.11 2.38 -4.88
N THR A 43 3.52 1.35 -4.25
CA THR A 43 2.18 0.88 -4.60
C THR A 43 1.13 1.98 -4.46
N GLN A 44 1.15 2.73 -3.35
CA GLN A 44 0.24 3.86 -3.16
C GLN A 44 0.53 4.99 -4.15
N TYR A 45 1.80 5.35 -4.31
CA TYR A 45 2.22 6.43 -5.21
C TYR A 45 1.83 6.16 -6.67
N LEU A 46 2.00 4.94 -7.15
CA LEU A 46 1.58 4.54 -8.49
C LEU A 46 0.10 4.84 -8.75
N GLN A 47 -0.78 4.61 -7.76
CA GLN A 47 -2.21 4.87 -7.93
C GLN A 47 -2.53 6.39 -8.01
N THR A 48 -1.61 7.27 -7.61
CA THR A 48 -1.77 8.73 -7.77
C THR A 48 -1.35 9.24 -9.15
N VAL A 49 -0.62 8.43 -9.93
CA VAL A 49 0.00 8.86 -11.21
C VAL A 49 -0.39 8.00 -12.41
N THR A 50 -1.12 6.88 -12.20
CA THR A 50 -1.56 6.00 -13.28
C THR A 50 -2.76 5.15 -12.91
N ASP A 51 -3.58 4.79 -13.91
CA ASP A 51 -4.77 3.93 -13.77
C ASP A 51 -4.56 2.53 -14.41
N ILE A 52 -3.32 2.11 -14.66
CA ILE A 52 -3.06 0.83 -15.33
C ILE A 52 -3.28 -0.39 -14.44
N PHE A 53 -3.42 -0.20 -13.12
CA PHE A 53 -3.64 -1.29 -12.18
C PHE A 53 -5.12 -1.41 -11.79
N ALA A 54 -5.68 -2.61 -11.89
CA ALA A 54 -7.07 -2.90 -11.55
C ALA A 54 -7.27 -3.16 -10.04
N ALA A 55 -6.20 -3.48 -9.31
CA ALA A 55 -6.20 -3.64 -7.87
C ALA A 55 -4.80 -3.41 -7.31
N ALA A 56 -4.72 -2.89 -6.08
CA ALA A 56 -3.45 -2.62 -5.42
C ALA A 56 -3.45 -3.12 -3.96
N ILE A 57 -2.27 -3.50 -3.46
CA ILE A 57 -2.05 -3.93 -2.07
C ILE A 57 -0.79 -3.26 -1.54
N SER A 58 -0.92 -2.40 -0.54
CA SER A 58 0.18 -1.78 0.18
C SER A 58 0.40 -2.47 1.53
N HIS A 59 1.52 -3.16 1.71
CA HIS A 59 1.92 -3.72 2.99
C HIS A 59 2.94 -2.81 3.66
N ALA A 60 2.63 -2.33 4.88
CA ALA A 60 3.51 -1.50 5.68
C ALA A 60 4.16 -0.35 4.87
N GLY A 61 3.36 0.30 4.02
CA GLY A 61 3.84 1.36 3.13
C GLY A 61 3.72 2.74 3.76
N ILE A 62 4.70 3.59 3.45
CA ILE A 62 4.69 5.00 3.81
C ILE A 62 3.62 5.71 2.98
N SER A 63 2.78 6.52 3.61
CA SER A 63 1.79 7.35 2.92
C SER A 63 2.13 8.83 2.96
N ASP A 64 2.90 9.24 3.97
CA ASP A 64 3.35 10.61 4.18
C ASP A 64 4.80 10.63 4.65
N HIS A 65 5.68 11.14 3.80
CA HIS A 65 7.10 11.26 4.12
C HIS A 65 7.39 12.21 5.29
N THR A 66 6.49 13.14 5.61
CA THR A 66 6.68 14.06 6.73
C THR A 66 6.44 13.37 8.07
N SER A 67 5.37 12.60 8.22
CA SER A 67 5.11 11.81 9.43
C SER A 67 6.14 10.70 9.59
N TYR A 68 6.45 9.97 8.51
CA TYR A 68 7.47 8.94 8.52
C TYR A 68 8.85 9.45 8.92
N TRP A 69 9.23 10.64 8.46
CA TRP A 69 10.50 11.28 8.83
C TRP A 69 10.61 11.49 10.35
N GLY A 70 9.49 11.85 11.01
CA GLY A 70 9.45 12.09 12.44
C GLY A 70 9.31 10.84 13.30
N GLU A 71 8.62 9.80 12.81
CA GLU A 71 8.22 8.62 13.61
C GLU A 71 8.85 7.30 13.13
N GLY A 72 9.27 7.22 11.88
CA GLY A 72 9.82 5.98 11.31
C GLY A 72 11.16 5.58 11.92
N TYR A 73 11.47 4.29 11.87
CA TYR A 73 12.74 3.75 12.37
C TYR A 73 13.97 4.45 11.78
N TRP A 74 13.93 4.74 10.49
CA TRP A 74 15.03 5.43 9.81
C TRP A 74 15.07 6.93 10.14
N GLY A 75 13.92 7.52 10.56
CA GLY A 75 13.83 8.90 11.00
C GLY A 75 14.53 9.87 10.04
N TYR A 76 15.33 10.76 10.59
CA TYR A 76 16.07 11.74 9.81
C TYR A 76 17.09 11.13 8.83
N SER A 77 17.60 9.92 9.09
CA SER A 77 18.55 9.26 8.19
C SER A 77 17.91 8.89 6.84
N TYR A 78 16.58 8.81 6.77
CA TYR A 78 15.85 8.66 5.50
C TYR A 78 16.11 9.85 4.56
N SER A 79 16.35 11.04 5.11
CA SER A 79 16.77 12.22 4.35
C SER A 79 18.05 11.99 3.56
N GLU A 80 19.04 11.33 4.16
CA GLU A 80 20.34 11.06 3.52
C GLU A 80 20.23 9.96 2.46
N VAL A 81 19.46 8.90 2.75
CA VAL A 81 19.40 7.70 1.91
C VAL A 81 18.46 7.87 0.72
N SER A 82 17.30 8.50 0.92
CA SER A 82 16.19 8.49 -0.06
C SER A 82 15.71 9.86 -0.50
N MET A 83 16.02 10.92 0.26
CA MET A 83 15.44 12.24 0.08
C MET A 83 16.50 13.31 -0.29
N ALA A 84 17.52 12.94 -1.02
CA ALA A 84 18.52 13.85 -1.58
C ALA A 84 19.27 14.73 -0.56
N ASN A 85 19.50 14.25 0.66
CA ASN A 85 20.01 15.04 1.79
C ASN A 85 19.17 16.30 2.08
N SER A 86 17.86 16.20 1.84
CA SER A 86 16.91 17.30 2.12
C SER A 86 16.09 16.99 3.38
N TYR A 87 15.32 17.96 3.83
CA TYR A 87 14.47 17.87 5.00
C TYR A 87 13.06 18.40 4.69
N PRO A 88 12.03 18.04 5.45
CA PRO A 88 10.65 18.47 5.18
C PRO A 88 10.45 19.97 4.97
N TRP A 89 11.26 20.80 5.65
CA TRP A 89 11.22 22.27 5.53
C TRP A 89 12.06 22.83 4.39
N THR A 90 12.95 22.03 3.78
CA THR A 90 13.81 22.46 2.65
C THR A 90 13.33 21.99 1.30
N ASP A 91 12.61 20.87 1.24
CA ASP A 91 12.14 20.29 -0.03
C ASP A 91 10.71 19.75 0.09
N LYS A 92 9.74 20.64 -0.09
CA LYS A 92 8.32 20.26 -0.09
C LYS A 92 7.93 19.33 -1.23
N HIS A 93 8.65 19.41 -2.35
CA HIS A 93 8.37 18.55 -3.48
C HIS A 93 8.56 17.07 -3.10
N LEU A 94 9.69 16.73 -2.48
CA LEU A 94 9.96 15.36 -2.07
C LEU A 94 9.08 14.90 -0.89
N TYR A 95 8.86 15.77 0.10
CA TYR A 95 8.20 15.35 1.34
C TYR A 95 6.67 15.47 1.31
N VAL A 96 6.12 16.40 0.56
CA VAL A 96 4.68 16.65 0.51
C VAL A 96 4.11 16.22 -0.85
N GLU A 97 4.61 16.77 -1.96
CA GLU A 97 4.00 16.56 -3.27
C GLU A 97 4.16 15.11 -3.76
N GLN A 98 5.22 14.40 -3.36
CA GLN A 98 5.41 12.98 -3.64
C GLN A 98 4.87 12.05 -2.53
N SER A 99 4.28 12.58 -1.47
CA SER A 99 3.56 11.75 -0.49
C SER A 99 2.18 11.36 -1.03
N PRO A 100 1.85 10.06 -1.09
CA PRO A 100 0.56 9.60 -1.59
C PRO A 100 -0.64 10.21 -0.87
N LEU A 101 -0.52 10.47 0.44
CA LEU A 101 -1.60 11.02 1.25
C LEU A 101 -2.10 12.37 0.73
N PHE A 102 -1.21 13.25 0.31
CA PHE A 102 -1.57 14.57 -0.24
C PHE A 102 -2.07 14.52 -1.68
N ASN A 103 -2.16 13.34 -2.26
CA ASN A 103 -2.68 13.07 -3.59
C ASN A 103 -3.77 11.98 -3.57
N ALA A 104 -4.35 11.72 -2.40
CA ALA A 104 -5.30 10.62 -2.20
C ALA A 104 -6.55 10.72 -3.10
N GLU A 105 -6.97 11.94 -3.45
CA GLU A 105 -8.12 12.19 -4.32
C GLU A 105 -7.95 11.64 -5.74
N LYS A 106 -6.69 11.44 -6.18
CA LYS A 106 -6.36 10.88 -7.50
C LYS A 106 -6.48 9.35 -7.54
N ILE A 107 -6.57 8.70 -6.38
CA ILE A 107 -6.62 7.23 -6.28
C ILE A 107 -8.04 6.74 -6.56
N HIS A 108 -8.21 5.96 -7.63
CA HIS A 108 -9.46 5.30 -7.99
C HIS A 108 -9.36 3.78 -7.92
N THR A 109 -8.15 3.23 -8.00
CA THR A 109 -7.87 1.79 -7.90
C THR A 109 -8.25 1.24 -6.52
N PRO A 110 -8.99 0.13 -6.42
CA PRO A 110 -9.22 -0.55 -5.15
C PRO A 110 -7.90 -0.87 -4.43
N LEU A 111 -7.74 -0.35 -3.21
CA LEU A 111 -6.49 -0.41 -2.46
C LEU A 111 -6.67 -1.08 -1.10
N LEU A 112 -5.96 -2.19 -0.91
CA LEU A 112 -5.87 -2.90 0.36
C LEU A 112 -4.63 -2.47 1.13
N PHE A 113 -4.80 -2.19 2.42
CA PHE A 113 -3.71 -1.99 3.37
C PHE A 113 -3.52 -3.22 4.24
N LEU A 114 -2.28 -3.68 4.35
CA LEU A 114 -1.85 -4.75 5.26
C LEU A 114 -0.76 -4.21 6.17
N HIS A 115 -0.90 -4.34 7.51
CA HIS A 115 0.09 -3.79 8.44
C HIS A 115 0.12 -4.58 9.75
N GLY A 116 1.32 -4.77 10.32
CA GLY A 116 1.48 -5.27 11.68
C GLY A 116 1.21 -4.15 12.70
N THR A 117 0.48 -4.44 13.79
CA THR A 117 0.16 -3.39 14.78
C THR A 117 1.38 -2.87 15.54
N ASP A 118 2.42 -3.70 15.64
CA ASP A 118 3.64 -3.40 16.40
C ASP A 118 4.82 -3.04 15.47
N ASP A 119 4.50 -2.60 14.24
CA ASP A 119 5.51 -2.20 13.28
C ASP A 119 6.27 -0.97 13.77
N THR A 120 7.55 -1.19 14.10
CA THR A 120 8.47 -0.14 14.56
C THR A 120 9.31 0.44 13.42
N ASN A 121 9.29 -0.19 12.23
CA ASN A 121 10.04 0.31 11.07
C ASN A 121 9.23 1.35 10.29
N VAL A 122 8.01 1.00 9.93
CA VAL A 122 7.02 1.92 9.36
C VAL A 122 5.82 1.94 10.30
N PRO A 123 5.58 3.05 11.02
CA PRO A 123 4.47 3.14 11.96
C PRO A 123 3.12 2.81 11.31
N VAL A 124 2.28 2.05 12.02
CA VAL A 124 0.96 1.65 11.53
C VAL A 124 0.07 2.84 11.15
N GLY A 125 0.34 4.00 11.74
CA GLY A 125 -0.30 5.28 11.42
C GLY A 125 -0.25 5.64 9.94
N GLU A 126 0.81 5.23 9.23
CA GLU A 126 0.96 5.45 7.79
C GLU A 126 -0.17 4.77 6.99
N SER A 127 -0.54 3.54 7.33
CA SER A 127 -1.69 2.87 6.70
C SER A 127 -3.02 3.45 7.17
N ILE A 128 -3.15 3.77 8.46
CA ILE A 128 -4.40 4.29 9.03
C ILE A 128 -4.80 5.62 8.41
N GLN A 129 -3.87 6.58 8.27
CA GLN A 129 -4.18 7.90 7.72
C GLN A 129 -4.60 7.81 6.24
N MET A 130 -3.93 7.00 5.43
CA MET A 130 -4.28 6.85 4.01
C MET A 130 -5.60 6.10 3.83
N PHE A 131 -5.82 5.02 4.58
CA PHE A 131 -7.10 4.32 4.62
C PHE A 131 -8.25 5.27 4.98
N THR A 132 -8.06 6.10 6.01
CA THR A 132 -9.05 7.10 6.45
C THR A 132 -9.35 8.10 5.34
N ALA A 133 -8.32 8.62 4.65
CA ALA A 133 -8.49 9.54 3.53
C ALA A 133 -9.32 8.89 2.40
N LEU A 134 -8.99 7.66 2.00
CA LEU A 134 -9.71 6.95 0.95
C LEU A 134 -11.16 6.63 1.34
N LYS A 135 -11.43 6.28 2.61
CA LYS A 135 -12.81 6.09 3.11
C LYS A 135 -13.63 7.37 3.03
N LEU A 136 -13.06 8.51 3.44
CA LEU A 136 -13.72 9.82 3.35
C LEU A 136 -14.01 10.22 1.90
N LEU A 137 -13.14 9.85 0.97
CA LEU A 137 -13.31 10.07 -0.46
C LEU A 137 -14.27 9.06 -1.12
N GLY A 138 -14.85 8.10 -0.38
CA GLY A 138 -15.76 7.08 -0.90
C GLY A 138 -15.07 6.07 -1.83
N ARG A 139 -13.76 5.84 -1.66
CA ARG A 139 -12.99 4.90 -2.49
C ARG A 139 -13.13 3.46 -2.02
N GLU A 140 -13.01 2.52 -2.94
CA GLU A 140 -12.96 1.08 -2.62
C GLU A 140 -11.64 0.75 -1.91
N THR A 141 -11.71 0.57 -0.60
CA THR A 141 -10.53 0.29 0.22
C THR A 141 -10.88 -0.61 1.40
N ALA A 142 -9.89 -1.39 1.82
CA ALA A 142 -9.95 -2.20 3.04
C ALA A 142 -8.61 -2.13 3.77
N MET A 143 -8.63 -2.37 5.08
CA MET A 143 -7.41 -2.45 5.89
C MET A 143 -7.48 -3.69 6.77
N VAL A 144 -6.40 -4.47 6.79
CA VAL A 144 -6.22 -5.63 7.66
C VAL A 144 -4.99 -5.40 8.53
N LEU A 145 -5.23 -5.21 9.81
CA LEU A 145 -4.19 -5.10 10.83
C LEU A 145 -3.90 -6.48 11.41
N VAL A 146 -2.61 -6.82 11.49
CA VAL A 146 -2.16 -8.10 12.05
C VAL A 146 -1.60 -7.85 13.44
N ASP A 147 -2.42 -8.18 14.44
CA ASP A 147 -2.14 -7.90 15.84
C ASP A 147 -0.82 -8.51 16.32
N GLY A 148 -0.03 -7.72 17.08
CA GLY A 148 1.25 -8.15 17.67
C GLY A 148 2.34 -8.50 16.64
N GLN A 149 2.19 -8.13 15.36
CA GLN A 149 3.22 -8.33 14.36
C GLN A 149 3.93 -7.02 14.04
N ASN A 150 5.23 -7.14 13.81
CA ASN A 150 6.09 -6.03 13.41
C ASN A 150 6.12 -5.89 11.86
N HIS A 151 7.13 -5.26 11.30
CA HIS A 151 7.32 -5.01 9.88
C HIS A 151 7.22 -6.27 9.01
N HIS A 152 7.62 -7.40 9.54
CA HIS A 152 7.47 -8.72 8.91
C HIS A 152 6.46 -9.55 9.69
N ILE A 153 5.52 -10.19 8.98
CA ILE A 153 4.57 -11.12 9.56
C ILE A 153 5.24 -12.49 9.69
N LEU A 154 5.76 -12.81 10.87
CA LEU A 154 6.58 -14.00 11.11
C LEU A 154 5.82 -15.17 11.72
N GLU A 155 4.77 -14.91 12.51
CA GLU A 155 3.95 -15.96 13.11
C GLU A 155 3.21 -16.75 12.02
N TYR A 156 3.40 -18.06 11.99
CA TYR A 156 2.94 -18.92 10.90
C TYR A 156 1.45 -18.76 10.57
N GLN A 157 0.55 -18.80 11.57
CA GLN A 157 -0.89 -18.70 11.32
C GLN A 157 -1.28 -17.32 10.80
N LYS A 158 -0.70 -16.25 11.34
CA LYS A 158 -0.93 -14.87 10.90
C LYS A 158 -0.38 -14.66 9.48
N ARG A 159 0.80 -15.22 9.19
CA ARG A 159 1.39 -15.19 7.84
C ARG A 159 0.53 -15.92 6.80
N LYS A 160 -0.03 -17.08 7.17
CA LYS A 160 -0.97 -17.81 6.31
C LYS A 160 -2.23 -16.99 6.03
N GLN A 161 -2.81 -16.36 7.06
CA GLN A 161 -3.96 -15.49 6.92
C GLN A 161 -3.63 -14.27 6.02
N TRP A 162 -2.49 -13.64 6.25
CA TRP A 162 -1.99 -12.53 5.45
C TRP A 162 -1.87 -12.90 3.95
N GLN A 163 -1.29 -14.07 3.64
CA GLN A 163 -1.22 -14.57 2.26
C GLN A 163 -2.61 -14.84 1.66
N ASN A 164 -3.51 -15.46 2.42
CA ASN A 164 -4.88 -15.71 1.97
C ASN A 164 -5.62 -14.40 1.69
N THR A 165 -5.37 -13.36 2.47
CA THR A 165 -5.93 -12.02 2.25
C THR A 165 -5.49 -11.42 0.93
N ILE A 166 -4.20 -11.54 0.58
CA ILE A 166 -3.66 -11.09 -0.71
C ILE A 166 -4.38 -11.77 -1.87
N PHE A 167 -4.47 -13.10 -1.83
CA PHE A 167 -5.11 -13.87 -2.89
C PHE A 167 -6.61 -13.56 -2.99
N ALA A 168 -7.29 -13.43 -1.86
CA ALA A 168 -8.71 -13.09 -1.82
C ALA A 168 -9.00 -11.70 -2.39
N TRP A 169 -8.14 -10.70 -2.10
CA TRP A 169 -8.26 -9.35 -2.68
C TRP A 169 -8.09 -9.37 -4.19
N PHE A 170 -7.06 -10.02 -4.70
CA PHE A 170 -6.85 -10.14 -6.14
C PHE A 170 -7.90 -11.01 -6.84
N ALA A 171 -8.44 -12.06 -6.19
CA ALA A 171 -9.55 -12.81 -6.74
C ALA A 171 -10.80 -11.93 -6.91
N LYS A 172 -11.12 -11.13 -5.89
CA LYS A 172 -12.24 -10.20 -5.92
C LYS A 172 -12.14 -9.21 -7.08
N TRP A 173 -11.00 -8.54 -7.23
CA TRP A 173 -10.89 -7.41 -8.13
C TRP A 173 -10.36 -7.76 -9.54
N LEU A 174 -9.51 -8.79 -9.67
CA LEU A 174 -8.97 -9.19 -10.98
C LEU A 174 -9.79 -10.27 -11.66
N LYS A 175 -10.55 -11.08 -10.88
CA LYS A 175 -11.35 -12.18 -11.41
C LYS A 175 -12.86 -11.98 -11.23
N GLY A 176 -13.28 -10.97 -10.47
CA GLY A 176 -14.70 -10.76 -10.12
C GLY A 176 -15.24 -11.81 -9.14
N ASP A 177 -14.37 -12.56 -8.45
CA ASP A 177 -14.76 -13.60 -7.48
C ASP A 177 -14.47 -13.12 -6.06
N ASP A 178 -15.51 -12.68 -5.36
CA ASP A 178 -15.44 -12.23 -3.97
C ASP A 178 -15.72 -13.33 -2.92
N THR A 179 -15.94 -14.57 -3.36
CA THR A 179 -16.30 -15.70 -2.49
C THR A 179 -15.27 -15.92 -1.39
N TRP A 180 -14.00 -15.87 -1.74
CA TRP A 180 -12.91 -16.05 -0.79
C TRP A 180 -12.80 -14.88 0.20
N TRP A 181 -12.94 -13.65 -0.28
CA TRP A 181 -12.97 -12.46 0.59
C TRP A 181 -14.09 -12.54 1.61
N LYS A 182 -15.30 -12.86 1.16
CA LYS A 182 -16.47 -13.05 2.04
C LYS A 182 -16.27 -14.19 3.04
N ALA A 183 -15.65 -15.28 2.63
CA ALA A 183 -15.36 -16.40 3.53
C ALA A 183 -14.39 -16.02 4.65
N LEU A 184 -13.43 -15.13 4.38
CA LEU A 184 -12.45 -14.67 5.37
C LEU A 184 -13.04 -13.60 6.32
N TYR A 185 -13.86 -12.68 5.81
CA TYR A 185 -14.19 -11.44 6.52
C TYR A 185 -15.67 -11.22 6.82
N ASP A 186 -16.61 -11.68 5.97
CA ASP A 186 -18.05 -11.41 6.19
C ASP A 186 -18.69 -12.35 7.22
N LYS A 187 -18.11 -13.53 7.44
CA LYS A 187 -18.63 -14.54 8.39
C LYS A 187 -18.03 -14.46 9.80
N MET A 188 -17.15 -13.51 10.07
CA MET A 188 -16.55 -13.37 11.38
C MET A 188 -17.53 -12.71 12.36
N PRO A 189 -17.92 -13.37 13.47
CA PRO A 189 -18.63 -12.70 14.56
C PRO A 189 -17.74 -11.60 15.17
N ASP A 190 -18.35 -10.50 15.62
CA ASP A 190 -17.67 -9.26 16.03
C ASP A 190 -16.48 -9.43 17.00
N LYS A 191 -16.48 -10.51 17.82
CA LYS A 191 -15.36 -10.81 18.75
C LYS A 191 -14.09 -11.32 18.05
N LYS A 192 -14.15 -11.87 16.82
CA LYS A 192 -12.97 -12.28 16.04
C LYS A 192 -12.48 -11.18 15.11
N LYS A 193 -13.31 -10.16 14.85
CA LYS A 193 -12.88 -8.94 14.14
C LYS A 193 -11.88 -8.12 14.96
N GLN A 194 -11.82 -8.31 16.29
CA GLN A 194 -10.88 -7.59 17.17
C GLN A 194 -9.44 -8.13 17.15
N SER A 195 -9.20 -9.37 16.74
CA SER A 195 -7.83 -9.92 16.58
C SER A 195 -7.25 -9.77 15.16
N SER A 196 -8.06 -9.35 14.23
CA SER A 196 -7.68 -8.88 12.89
C SER A 196 -8.72 -7.81 12.55
N GLN A 197 -8.43 -6.55 12.93
CA GLN A 197 -9.35 -5.47 12.63
C GLN A 197 -9.41 -5.28 11.11
N VAL A 198 -10.51 -5.77 10.50
CA VAL A 198 -10.92 -5.31 9.18
C VAL A 198 -11.82 -4.11 9.44
N ILE A 199 -11.31 -2.96 9.13
CA ILE A 199 -12.05 -1.69 9.18
C ILE A 199 -12.51 -1.35 7.77
#